data_e5de749588dc069dd5099bb4688266e6
#
_entry.id   e5de749588dc069dd5099bb4688266e6
#
_cell.length_a   1.000
_cell.length_b   1.000
_cell.length_c   1.000
_cell.angle_alpha   90.00
_cell.angle_beta   90.00
_cell.angle_gamma   90.00
#
_symmetry.space_group_name_H-M   'P 1'
#
loop_
_entity.id
_entity.type
_entity.pdbx_description
1 polymer ?
#
loop_
_entity_poly.entity_id
_entity_poly.type
_entity_poly.pdbx_seq_one_letter_code
_entity_poly.pdbx_strand_id
1 'polypeptide(L)'
;MFARFNFFLLFLCWNIVMSCQQRERYLPGFSIEADVTSNAELFLSDYFENFRMLKLPTDVVMGELHRIRYENNKIYISDRQTLFIFSDDGNLLHYFQRIGRGPGEYNRITDFIVDGANIIILDRTFQNLLTYDLSGTCISTRKLGYWAQAISPVVDNSYFLYCGNEYGPNERHKLRRIKNEKDDFLYLPIDENHSKYLHINSNHYFYQHQEIIYFFETFNDIVYESIGGEDIKPSFYIDFKGKNIPSAFFEKEYANIVAFFMEFQKTSYAYGVINFAVYDRFLMFSSFYQTNMKLTVFDKKDKISKTFASVIDDIYFNGLTIPVSEFNYHALKRIIVPLDAFDVTEWRKEHQPAMQFKDMVNATKEEDNPLLLIFDFKQ
;
A
#
# COMPACT_ATOMS: atom_id res chain seq x y z
N MET A 1 68.11 36.38 -5.91
CA MET A 1 67.17 36.03 -7.01
C MET A 1 66.94 34.55 -6.95
N PHE A 2 65.86 34.11 -6.35
CA PHE A 2 65.33 32.74 -6.25
C PHE A 2 64.52 32.60 -4.96
N ALA A 3 63.32 33.04 -4.95
CA ALA A 3 62.30 32.63 -3.98
C ALA A 3 60.94 33.17 -4.41
N ARG A 4 60.35 32.59 -5.43
CA ARG A 4 58.92 32.79 -5.80
C ARG A 4 58.44 31.70 -6.75
N PHE A 5 58.35 30.43 -6.30
CA PHE A 5 57.75 29.40 -7.16
C PHE A 5 57.16 28.19 -6.43
N ASN A 6 56.82 28.30 -5.15
CA ASN A 6 56.25 27.14 -4.45
C ASN A 6 54.92 27.39 -3.72
N PHE A 7 54.20 28.46 -4.07
CA PHE A 7 52.93 28.77 -3.41
C PHE A 7 51.65 28.48 -4.26
N PHE A 8 51.84 28.08 -5.52
CA PHE A 8 50.72 27.86 -6.43
C PHE A 8 50.28 26.39 -6.58
N LEU A 9 51.09 25.44 -6.14
CA LEU A 9 50.76 24.01 -6.25
C LEU A 9 49.97 23.48 -5.03
N LEU A 10 50.00 24.18 -3.90
CA LEU A 10 49.24 23.77 -2.70
C LEU A 10 47.78 24.20 -2.70
N PHE A 11 47.40 25.12 -3.56
CA PHE A 11 46.00 25.59 -3.68
C PHE A 11 45.17 24.79 -4.69
N LEU A 12 45.81 24.02 -5.58
CA LEU A 12 45.07 23.15 -6.54
C LEU A 12 44.70 21.78 -5.94
N CYS A 13 45.41 21.32 -4.91
CA CYS A 13 45.07 20.04 -4.27
C CYS A 13 43.93 20.15 -3.25
N TRP A 14 43.55 21.34 -2.80
CA TRP A 14 42.49 21.52 -1.81
C TRP A 14 41.09 21.63 -2.43
N ASN A 15 41.00 21.85 -3.73
CA ASN A 15 39.69 21.91 -4.43
C ASN A 15 39.21 20.57 -5.01
N ILE A 16 40.00 19.49 -4.90
CA ILE A 16 39.62 18.16 -5.40
C ILE A 16 39.05 17.29 -4.29
N VAL A 17 39.17 17.69 -3.01
CA VAL A 17 38.63 16.90 -1.87
C VAL A 17 37.22 17.32 -1.46
N MET A 18 36.64 18.34 -2.08
CA MET A 18 35.27 18.81 -1.74
C MET A 18 34.16 18.33 -2.69
N SER A 19 34.33 17.23 -3.41
CA SER A 19 33.32 16.71 -4.31
C SER A 19 32.87 15.29 -4.02
N CYS A 20 32.92 14.86 -2.76
CA CYS A 20 32.24 13.67 -2.30
C CYS A 20 31.56 13.96 -0.97
N GLN A 21 30.68 14.97 -0.95
CA GLN A 21 29.59 14.95 0.01
C GLN A 21 28.62 13.87 -0.47
N GLN A 22 28.82 12.63 0.01
CA GLN A 22 27.71 11.72 0.18
C GLN A 22 26.61 12.55 0.84
N ARG A 23 25.50 12.79 0.14
CA ARG A 23 24.27 13.23 0.78
C ARG A 23 23.97 12.15 1.82
N GLU A 24 24.33 12.38 3.06
CA GLU A 24 23.89 11.56 4.17
C GLU A 24 22.37 11.50 4.03
N ARG A 25 21.86 10.32 3.74
CA ARG A 25 20.43 10.08 3.72
C ARG A 25 19.95 10.41 5.13
N TYR A 26 19.16 11.46 5.28
CA TYR A 26 18.54 11.74 6.58
C TYR A 26 17.66 10.55 6.91
N LEU A 27 18.10 9.72 7.84
CA LEU A 27 17.32 8.60 8.35
C LEU A 27 16.48 9.11 9.51
N PRO A 28 15.20 8.73 9.58
CA PRO A 28 14.37 9.04 10.72
C PRO A 28 14.99 8.47 12.00
N GLY A 29 14.71 9.11 13.12
CA GLY A 29 15.24 8.67 14.41
C GLY A 29 14.69 7.35 14.92
N PHE A 30 13.73 6.73 14.17
CA PHE A 30 13.12 5.46 14.51
C PHE A 30 13.29 4.44 13.37
N SER A 31 14.05 3.38 13.67
CA SER A 31 14.30 2.27 12.74
C SER A 31 13.54 1.01 13.18
N ILE A 32 12.95 0.31 12.22
CA ILE A 32 12.33 -1.00 12.40
C ILE A 32 13.16 -2.03 11.65
N GLU A 33 13.70 -2.98 12.38
CA GLU A 33 14.43 -4.10 11.78
C GLU A 33 13.46 -5.10 11.16
N ALA A 34 13.78 -5.61 9.97
CA ALA A 34 13.05 -6.67 9.31
C ALA A 34 14.02 -7.77 8.85
N ASP A 35 14.01 -8.91 9.54
CA ASP A 35 14.84 -10.05 9.17
C ASP A 35 14.18 -10.83 8.01
N VAL A 36 14.36 -10.36 6.79
CA VAL A 36 13.78 -10.96 5.58
C VAL A 36 14.28 -12.37 5.27
N THR A 37 15.35 -12.83 5.96
CA THR A 37 15.86 -14.21 5.82
C THR A 37 15.14 -15.20 6.73
N SER A 38 14.28 -14.72 7.64
CA SER A 38 13.47 -15.55 8.53
C SER A 38 12.55 -16.49 7.76
N ASN A 39 12.45 -17.73 8.27
CA ASN A 39 11.50 -18.75 7.81
C ASN A 39 10.42 -19.03 8.88
N ALA A 40 10.26 -18.14 9.86
CA ALA A 40 9.23 -18.28 10.87
C ALA A 40 7.82 -18.22 10.27
N GLU A 41 6.89 -18.87 10.91
CA GLU A 41 5.47 -18.87 10.60
C GLU A 41 4.72 -18.00 11.61
N LEU A 42 3.73 -17.26 11.13
CA LEU A 42 2.79 -16.54 11.99
C LEU A 42 1.51 -17.35 12.08
N PHE A 43 1.08 -17.68 13.28
CA PHE A 43 -0.25 -18.24 13.53
C PHE A 43 -1.24 -17.10 13.81
N LEU A 44 -2.43 -17.17 13.22
CA LEU A 44 -3.43 -16.11 13.40
C LEU A 44 -3.77 -15.93 14.89
N SER A 45 -3.91 -17.04 15.62
CA SER A 45 -4.22 -17.01 17.05
C SER A 45 -3.17 -16.31 17.92
N ASP A 46 -1.92 -16.17 17.47
CA ASP A 46 -0.86 -15.51 18.26
C ASP A 46 -1.04 -13.99 18.31
N TYR A 47 -1.48 -13.39 17.19
CA TYR A 47 -1.50 -11.94 17.02
C TYR A 47 -2.90 -11.33 16.95
N PHE A 48 -3.91 -12.13 16.58
CA PHE A 48 -5.23 -11.62 16.26
C PHE A 48 -6.33 -12.18 17.18
N GLU A 49 -7.47 -11.50 17.18
CA GLU A 49 -8.68 -11.81 17.94
C GLU A 49 -9.92 -11.34 17.18
N ASN A 50 -11.13 -11.59 17.74
CA ASN A 50 -12.41 -11.16 17.15
C ASN A 50 -12.67 -11.72 15.76
N PHE A 51 -12.37 -12.99 15.56
CA PHE A 51 -12.46 -13.67 14.29
C PHE A 51 -13.88 -13.81 13.76
N ARG A 52 -14.10 -13.38 12.54
CA ARG A 52 -15.37 -13.50 11.79
C ARG A 52 -15.10 -13.97 10.37
N MET A 53 -16.02 -14.75 9.81
CA MET A 53 -16.02 -15.11 8.40
C MET A 53 -17.33 -14.63 7.78
N LEU A 54 -17.25 -13.96 6.63
CA LEU A 54 -18.42 -13.52 5.88
C LEU A 54 -18.42 -14.21 4.52
N LYS A 55 -19.59 -14.75 4.15
CA LYS A 55 -19.87 -15.18 2.78
C LYS A 55 -20.61 -14.06 2.07
N LEU A 56 -20.01 -13.54 1.00
CA LEU A 56 -20.66 -12.51 0.19
C LEU A 56 -21.81 -13.13 -0.64
N PRO A 57 -22.92 -12.37 -0.87
CA PRO A 57 -24.03 -12.84 -1.69
C PRO A 57 -23.60 -13.21 -3.10
N THR A 58 -24.25 -14.21 -3.69
CA THR A 58 -23.95 -14.74 -5.02
C THR A 58 -24.93 -14.29 -6.11
N ASP A 59 -25.92 -13.49 -5.74
CA ASP A 59 -26.87 -12.85 -6.66
C ASP A 59 -26.27 -11.71 -7.49
N VAL A 60 -25.08 -11.24 -7.12
CA VAL A 60 -24.23 -10.35 -7.91
C VAL A 60 -22.88 -11.01 -8.13
N VAL A 61 -22.40 -10.98 -9.37
CA VAL A 61 -21.07 -11.50 -9.72
C VAL A 61 -20.05 -10.37 -9.53
N MET A 62 -19.03 -10.65 -8.74
CA MET A 62 -17.90 -9.75 -8.53
C MET A 62 -16.71 -10.20 -9.38
N GLY A 63 -16.01 -9.26 -9.97
CA GLY A 63 -14.70 -9.51 -10.58
C GLY A 63 -13.58 -9.68 -9.53
N GLU A 64 -12.35 -9.69 -10.00
CA GLU A 64 -11.18 -9.69 -9.10
C GLU A 64 -11.21 -8.49 -8.15
N LEU A 65 -11.12 -8.76 -6.85
CA LEU A 65 -11.17 -7.71 -5.84
C LEU A 65 -9.94 -6.81 -5.94
N HIS A 66 -10.18 -5.51 -6.06
CA HIS A 66 -9.12 -4.53 -6.23
C HIS A 66 -8.89 -3.66 -4.98
N ARG A 67 -9.97 -3.22 -4.33
CA ARG A 67 -9.94 -2.40 -3.13
C ARG A 67 -11.04 -2.83 -2.18
N ILE A 68 -10.69 -2.94 -0.92
CA ILE A 68 -11.65 -3.11 0.18
C ILE A 68 -11.43 -1.96 1.17
N ARG A 69 -12.52 -1.30 1.58
CA ARG A 69 -12.50 -0.30 2.64
C ARG A 69 -13.61 -0.61 3.64
N TYR A 70 -13.32 -0.32 4.90
CA TYR A 70 -14.29 -0.45 5.97
C TYR A 70 -14.50 0.91 6.62
N GLU A 71 -15.67 1.47 6.45
CA GLU A 71 -16.04 2.78 6.98
C GLU A 71 -17.51 2.78 7.44
N ASN A 72 -17.79 3.44 8.55
CA ASN A 72 -19.15 3.63 9.07
C ASN A 72 -19.95 2.32 9.17
N ASN A 73 -19.34 1.25 9.67
CA ASN A 73 -19.90 -0.10 9.79
C ASN A 73 -20.40 -0.67 8.44
N LYS A 74 -19.72 -0.34 7.36
CA LYS A 74 -19.95 -0.88 6.03
C LYS A 74 -18.65 -1.33 5.39
N ILE A 75 -18.74 -2.34 4.55
CA ILE A 75 -17.65 -2.84 3.72
C ILE A 75 -17.89 -2.34 2.30
N TYR A 76 -16.92 -1.63 1.75
CA TYR A 76 -16.93 -1.14 0.38
C TYR A 76 -15.90 -1.92 -0.42
N ILE A 77 -16.33 -2.53 -1.52
CA ILE A 77 -15.46 -3.37 -2.36
C ILE A 77 -15.52 -2.87 -3.80
N SER A 78 -14.36 -2.72 -4.43
CA SER A 78 -14.26 -2.44 -5.86
C SER A 78 -13.57 -3.59 -6.58
N ASP A 79 -14.12 -3.97 -7.74
CA ASP A 79 -13.51 -4.87 -8.74
C ASP A 79 -12.94 -4.10 -9.95
N ARG A 80 -12.60 -2.80 -9.77
CA ARG A 80 -12.18 -1.83 -10.80
C ARG A 80 -13.30 -1.29 -11.68
N GLN A 81 -14.41 -1.99 -11.86
CA GLN A 81 -15.54 -1.56 -12.70
C GLN A 81 -16.74 -1.17 -11.85
N THR A 82 -17.01 -1.95 -10.83
CA THR A 82 -18.17 -1.82 -9.95
C THR A 82 -17.72 -1.48 -8.54
N LEU A 83 -18.50 -0.66 -7.87
CA LEU A 83 -18.38 -0.46 -6.43
C LEU A 83 -19.56 -1.12 -5.74
N PHE A 84 -19.27 -2.01 -4.81
CA PHE A 84 -20.25 -2.73 -3.98
C PHE A 84 -20.21 -2.18 -2.56
N ILE A 85 -21.36 -2.07 -1.92
CA ILE A 85 -21.52 -1.59 -0.55
C ILE A 85 -22.27 -2.68 0.22
N PHE A 86 -21.61 -3.22 1.25
CA PHE A 86 -22.18 -4.23 2.13
C PHE A 86 -22.34 -3.69 3.54
N SER A 87 -23.29 -4.27 4.28
CA SER A 87 -23.36 -4.09 5.73
C SER A 87 -22.16 -4.77 6.40
N ASP A 88 -21.95 -4.50 7.68
CA ASP A 88 -20.92 -5.19 8.49
C ASP A 88 -21.09 -6.71 8.55
N ASP A 89 -22.33 -7.19 8.33
CA ASP A 89 -22.66 -8.62 8.29
C ASP A 89 -22.54 -9.25 6.90
N GLY A 90 -22.05 -8.49 5.89
CA GLY A 90 -21.86 -8.99 4.53
C GLY A 90 -23.11 -8.97 3.65
N ASN A 91 -24.24 -8.40 4.09
CA ASN A 91 -25.41 -8.26 3.23
C ASN A 91 -25.20 -7.13 2.23
N LEU A 92 -25.50 -7.38 0.96
CA LEU A 92 -25.42 -6.35 -0.08
C LEU A 92 -26.46 -5.25 0.18
N LEU A 93 -26.00 -4.01 0.34
CA LEU A 93 -26.86 -2.84 0.51
C LEU A 93 -27.11 -2.13 -0.82
N HIS A 94 -26.06 -1.99 -1.61
CA HIS A 94 -26.11 -1.32 -2.91
C HIS A 94 -24.87 -1.66 -3.75
N TYR A 95 -24.98 -1.50 -5.07
CA TYR A 95 -23.84 -1.48 -5.98
C TYR A 95 -24.13 -0.57 -7.17
N PHE A 96 -23.09 -0.05 -7.78
CA PHE A 96 -23.20 0.70 -9.01
C PHE A 96 -21.96 0.54 -9.90
N GLN A 97 -22.22 0.63 -11.21
CA GLN A 97 -21.22 0.66 -12.26
C GLN A 97 -21.54 1.81 -13.20
N ARG A 98 -20.56 2.68 -13.48
CA ARG A 98 -20.70 3.87 -14.32
C ARG A 98 -19.60 3.94 -15.36
N ILE A 99 -19.38 2.84 -16.07
CA ILE A 99 -18.37 2.75 -17.12
C ILE A 99 -18.83 3.51 -18.36
N GLY A 100 -17.99 4.45 -18.84
CA GLY A 100 -18.28 5.22 -20.03
C GLY A 100 -17.43 6.48 -20.16
N ARG A 101 -17.85 7.42 -21.03
CA ARG A 101 -17.20 8.70 -21.29
C ARG A 101 -18.12 9.90 -21.10
N GLY A 102 -19.36 9.65 -20.67
CA GLY A 102 -20.34 10.69 -20.41
C GLY A 102 -20.10 11.42 -19.08
N PRO A 103 -20.90 12.45 -18.79
CA PRO A 103 -20.86 13.13 -17.51
C PRO A 103 -21.12 12.16 -16.34
N GLY A 104 -20.24 12.15 -15.36
CA GLY A 104 -20.36 11.24 -14.22
C GLY A 104 -20.05 9.78 -14.54
N GLU A 105 -19.35 9.49 -15.62
CA GLU A 105 -18.86 8.16 -15.97
C GLU A 105 -17.35 8.11 -15.83
N TYR A 106 -16.81 6.90 -15.55
CA TYR A 106 -15.36 6.63 -15.43
C TYR A 106 -14.93 5.50 -16.36
N ASN A 107 -13.64 5.43 -16.69
CA ASN A 107 -13.07 4.30 -17.40
C ASN A 107 -12.92 3.09 -16.46
N ARG A 108 -12.34 3.33 -15.28
CA ARG A 108 -12.20 2.33 -14.21
C ARG A 108 -11.96 3.00 -12.87
N ILE A 109 -12.30 2.32 -11.80
CA ILE A 109 -11.95 2.72 -10.44
C ILE A 109 -10.47 2.41 -10.20
N THR A 110 -9.61 3.43 -10.22
CA THR A 110 -8.19 3.28 -9.90
C THR A 110 -7.99 3.15 -8.38
N ASP A 111 -8.66 4.03 -7.63
CA ASP A 111 -8.76 4.00 -6.18
C ASP A 111 -10.03 4.75 -5.79
N PHE A 112 -10.48 4.60 -4.56
CA PHE A 112 -11.61 5.36 -4.04
C PHE A 112 -11.47 5.58 -2.54
N ILE A 113 -12.17 6.58 -2.03
CA ILE A 113 -12.33 6.82 -0.59
C ILE A 113 -13.81 7.03 -0.28
N VAL A 114 -14.15 6.82 0.99
CA VAL A 114 -15.44 7.19 1.57
C VAL A 114 -15.22 8.42 2.43
N ASP A 115 -15.96 9.48 2.17
CA ASP A 115 -15.87 10.75 2.87
C ASP A 115 -17.27 11.19 3.31
N GLY A 116 -17.58 10.90 4.55
CA GLY A 116 -18.93 11.08 5.11
C GLY A 116 -20.00 10.24 4.38
N ALA A 117 -20.92 10.91 3.71
CA ALA A 117 -21.97 10.29 2.90
C ALA A 117 -21.58 10.16 1.41
N ASN A 118 -20.35 10.52 1.05
CA ASN A 118 -19.90 10.54 -0.33
C ASN A 118 -18.85 9.45 -0.59
N ILE A 119 -18.80 9.03 -1.83
CA ILE A 119 -17.76 8.15 -2.38
C ILE A 119 -17.00 8.94 -3.43
N ILE A 120 -15.70 9.07 -3.26
CA ILE A 120 -14.84 9.78 -4.20
C ILE A 120 -14.02 8.76 -4.96
N ILE A 121 -14.26 8.65 -6.26
CA ILE A 121 -13.58 7.73 -7.16
C ILE A 121 -12.48 8.47 -7.90
N LEU A 122 -11.26 7.92 -7.86
CA LEU A 122 -10.15 8.33 -8.70
C LEU A 122 -10.14 7.50 -9.99
N ASP A 123 -10.30 8.16 -11.11
CA ASP A 123 -10.07 7.58 -12.44
C ASP A 123 -8.77 8.14 -13.04
N ARG A 124 -7.72 7.33 -13.01
CA ARG A 124 -6.41 7.70 -13.56
C ARG A 124 -6.47 7.91 -15.07
N THR A 125 -7.24 7.08 -15.79
CA THR A 125 -7.29 7.10 -17.26
C THR A 125 -7.84 8.43 -17.79
N PHE A 126 -8.93 8.90 -17.19
CA PHE A 126 -9.53 10.18 -17.57
C PHE A 126 -9.03 11.34 -16.71
N GLN A 127 -8.15 11.09 -15.74
CA GLN A 127 -7.59 12.10 -14.82
C GLN A 127 -8.71 12.86 -14.09
N ASN A 128 -9.67 12.12 -13.56
CA ASN A 128 -10.83 12.66 -12.86
C ASN A 128 -10.89 12.21 -11.40
N LEU A 129 -11.42 13.10 -10.55
CA LEU A 129 -12.06 12.73 -9.29
C LEU A 129 -13.55 12.89 -9.48
N LEU A 130 -14.30 11.82 -9.23
CA LEU A 130 -15.75 11.80 -9.35
C LEU A 130 -16.34 11.57 -7.95
N THR A 131 -17.24 12.44 -7.54
CA THR A 131 -17.95 12.33 -6.27
C THR A 131 -19.34 11.78 -6.52
N TYR A 132 -19.67 10.69 -5.83
CA TYR A 132 -20.99 10.06 -5.85
C TYR A 132 -21.59 10.06 -4.45
N ASP A 133 -22.91 10.07 -4.37
CA ASP A 133 -23.61 9.67 -3.15
C ASP A 133 -23.61 8.14 -2.98
N LEU A 134 -24.12 7.66 -1.86
CA LEU A 134 -24.23 6.22 -1.57
C LEU A 134 -25.21 5.49 -2.51
N SER A 135 -26.03 6.20 -3.27
CA SER A 135 -26.92 5.61 -4.29
C SER A 135 -26.26 5.48 -5.66
N GLY A 136 -24.99 5.90 -5.80
CA GLY A 136 -24.27 5.90 -7.07
C GLY A 136 -24.70 7.02 -8.03
N THR A 137 -25.32 8.10 -7.51
CA THR A 137 -25.61 9.30 -8.28
C THR A 137 -24.39 10.21 -8.26
N CYS A 138 -23.87 10.60 -9.43
CA CYS A 138 -22.74 11.50 -9.53
C CYS A 138 -23.14 12.92 -9.09
N ILE A 139 -22.45 13.46 -8.08
CA ILE A 139 -22.63 14.81 -7.54
C ILE A 139 -21.75 15.81 -8.27
N SER A 140 -20.48 15.41 -8.51
CA SER A 140 -19.49 16.29 -9.15
C SER A 140 -18.38 15.51 -9.83
N THR A 141 -17.74 16.17 -10.80
CA THR A 141 -16.54 15.67 -11.47
C THR A 141 -15.49 16.78 -11.49
N ARG A 142 -14.31 16.50 -10.92
CA ARG A 142 -13.15 17.40 -10.93
C ARG A 142 -12.10 16.85 -11.87
N LYS A 143 -11.69 17.65 -12.88
CA LYS A 143 -10.56 17.33 -13.74
C LYS A 143 -9.25 17.64 -13.04
N LEU A 144 -8.33 16.65 -13.01
CA LEU A 144 -7.02 16.82 -12.38
C LEU A 144 -5.98 17.41 -13.32
N GLY A 145 -5.98 16.98 -14.60
CA GLY A 145 -4.96 17.40 -15.59
C GLY A 145 -3.60 16.70 -15.42
N TYR A 146 -3.52 15.70 -14.54
CA TYR A 146 -2.35 14.85 -14.31
C TYR A 146 -2.80 13.44 -13.85
N TRP A 147 -1.89 12.50 -13.91
CA TRP A 147 -2.16 11.13 -13.46
C TRP A 147 -1.98 11.01 -11.95
N ALA A 148 -2.90 10.30 -11.31
CA ALA A 148 -2.79 9.89 -9.93
C ALA A 148 -3.15 8.40 -9.80
N GLN A 149 -2.52 7.72 -8.85
CA GLN A 149 -2.64 6.26 -8.66
C GLN A 149 -3.36 5.91 -7.38
N ALA A 150 -3.32 6.78 -6.39
CA ALA A 150 -3.99 6.57 -5.11
C ALA A 150 -4.48 7.90 -4.52
N ILE A 151 -5.47 7.79 -3.66
CA ILE A 151 -6.06 8.91 -2.94
C ILE A 151 -6.20 8.58 -1.46
N SER A 152 -5.93 9.57 -0.60
CA SER A 152 -6.17 9.49 0.85
C SER A 152 -6.89 10.74 1.32
N PRO A 153 -7.92 10.62 2.19
CA PRO A 153 -8.58 11.79 2.77
C PRO A 153 -7.66 12.49 3.77
N VAL A 154 -7.87 13.78 3.97
CA VAL A 154 -7.25 14.61 5.00
C VAL A 154 -8.33 15.26 5.84
N VAL A 155 -8.08 15.50 7.12
CA VAL A 155 -9.08 15.99 8.10
C VAL A 155 -9.78 17.29 7.69
N ASP A 156 -9.15 18.12 6.86
CA ASP A 156 -9.65 19.44 6.47
C ASP A 156 -10.39 19.48 5.12
N ASN A 157 -10.99 18.39 4.71
CA ASN A 157 -11.64 18.20 3.41
C ASN A 157 -10.67 18.40 2.22
N SER A 158 -9.42 18.09 2.43
CA SER A 158 -8.43 17.98 1.36
C SER A 158 -8.05 16.51 1.11
N TYR A 159 -7.32 16.24 0.05
CA TYR A 159 -6.92 14.88 -0.32
C TYR A 159 -5.46 14.84 -0.71
N PHE A 160 -4.73 13.84 -0.22
CA PHE A 160 -3.46 13.48 -0.81
C PHE A 160 -3.68 12.61 -2.04
N LEU A 161 -2.97 12.92 -3.10
CA LEU A 161 -2.90 12.13 -4.32
C LEU A 161 -1.46 11.66 -4.54
N TYR A 162 -1.27 10.35 -4.74
CA TYR A 162 0.00 9.81 -5.19
C TYR A 162 0.03 9.76 -6.71
N CYS A 163 0.97 10.49 -7.31
CA CYS A 163 1.11 10.62 -8.77
C CYS A 163 2.08 9.60 -9.37
N GLY A 164 2.86 8.89 -8.54
CA GLY A 164 3.86 7.94 -9.01
C GLY A 164 5.22 8.58 -9.30
N ASN A 165 6.06 7.83 -10.01
CA ASN A 165 7.41 8.23 -10.40
C ASN A 165 7.52 8.64 -11.88
N GLU A 166 6.39 8.83 -12.57
CA GLU A 166 6.39 9.22 -13.97
C GLU A 166 6.68 10.73 -14.09
N TYR A 167 7.86 11.08 -14.61
CA TYR A 167 8.28 12.45 -14.79
C TYR A 167 7.73 13.02 -16.12
N GLY A 168 7.03 14.12 -16.04
CA GLY A 168 6.40 14.76 -17.19
C GLY A 168 6.32 16.28 -17.06
N PRO A 169 5.71 16.95 -18.02
CA PRO A 169 5.56 18.41 -17.97
C PRO A 169 4.82 18.92 -16.72
N ASN A 170 3.83 18.16 -16.27
CA ASN A 170 2.99 18.46 -15.10
C ASN A 170 3.25 17.54 -13.92
N GLU A 171 4.03 16.46 -14.11
CA GLU A 171 4.34 15.45 -13.11
C GLU A 171 5.80 15.58 -12.68
N ARG A 172 6.05 16.37 -11.64
CA ARG A 172 7.37 16.60 -11.08
C ARG A 172 7.49 16.25 -9.60
N HIS A 173 6.37 15.87 -8.99
CA HIS A 173 6.30 15.51 -7.58
C HIS A 173 5.45 14.24 -7.40
N LYS A 174 5.88 13.40 -6.50
CA LYS A 174 5.22 12.12 -6.20
C LYS A 174 3.88 12.30 -5.50
N LEU A 175 3.80 13.30 -4.63
CA LEU A 175 2.62 13.58 -3.83
C LEU A 175 2.10 15.00 -4.09
N ARG A 176 0.78 15.09 -4.16
CA ARG A 176 0.05 16.35 -4.19
C ARG A 176 -1.01 16.35 -3.12
N ARG A 177 -1.20 17.47 -2.44
CA ARG A 177 -2.36 17.71 -1.60
C ARG A 177 -3.24 18.73 -2.28
N ILE A 178 -4.47 18.35 -2.57
CA ILE A 178 -5.48 19.20 -3.19
C ILE A 178 -6.56 19.54 -2.18
N LYS A 179 -6.89 20.81 -2.02
CA LYS A 179 -7.97 21.27 -1.13
C LYS A 179 -9.13 21.85 -1.91
N ASN A 180 -8.88 22.91 -2.64
CA ASN A 180 -9.84 23.59 -3.49
C ASN A 180 -9.38 23.47 -4.95
N GLU A 181 -10.14 24.04 -5.89
CA GLU A 181 -9.78 24.02 -7.29
C GLU A 181 -8.40 24.63 -7.60
N LYS A 182 -7.88 25.50 -6.72
CA LYS A 182 -6.64 26.28 -6.93
C LYS A 182 -5.48 25.90 -6.00
N ASP A 183 -5.75 25.19 -4.92
CA ASP A 183 -4.72 24.88 -3.92
C ASP A 183 -4.11 23.52 -4.22
N ASP A 184 -2.89 23.51 -4.73
CA ASP A 184 -2.12 22.32 -5.04
C ASP A 184 -0.75 22.40 -4.34
N PHE A 185 -0.60 21.66 -3.26
CA PHE A 185 0.66 21.57 -2.51
C PHE A 185 1.44 20.36 -3.00
N LEU A 186 2.72 20.53 -3.29
CA LEU A 186 3.57 19.55 -3.94
C LEU A 186 4.65 19.04 -2.98
N TYR A 187 4.78 17.73 -2.88
CA TYR A 187 5.74 17.08 -1.99
C TYR A 187 6.53 16.00 -2.73
N LEU A 188 7.72 15.70 -2.22
CA LEU A 188 8.57 14.62 -2.70
C LEU A 188 8.85 14.72 -4.21
N PRO A 189 9.84 15.53 -4.61
CA PRO A 189 10.19 15.68 -6.03
C PRO A 189 10.57 14.33 -6.64
N ILE A 190 10.20 14.14 -7.90
CA ILE A 190 10.56 12.96 -8.69
C ILE A 190 12.00 13.14 -9.18
N ASP A 191 12.83 12.15 -8.95
CA ASP A 191 14.14 12.06 -9.58
C ASP A 191 13.98 11.65 -11.04
N GLU A 192 14.50 12.47 -11.97
CA GLU A 192 14.34 12.26 -13.41
C GLU A 192 15.00 10.95 -13.89
N ASN A 193 16.11 10.55 -13.29
CA ASN A 193 16.75 9.27 -13.61
C ASN A 193 15.91 8.10 -13.13
N HIS A 194 15.42 8.14 -11.90
CA HIS A 194 14.55 7.12 -11.34
C HIS A 194 13.24 6.97 -12.12
N SER A 195 12.72 8.06 -12.69
CA SER A 195 11.50 8.05 -13.49
C SER A 195 11.60 7.19 -14.75
N LYS A 196 12.80 6.85 -15.21
CA LYS A 196 13.00 6.00 -16.38
C LYS A 196 12.73 4.52 -16.12
N TYR A 197 12.82 4.08 -14.87
CA TYR A 197 12.74 2.66 -14.55
C TYR A 197 11.93 2.30 -13.28
N LEU A 198 11.66 3.22 -12.35
CA LEU A 198 10.89 2.94 -11.14
C LEU A 198 9.39 3.18 -11.35
N HIS A 199 8.78 2.42 -12.25
CA HIS A 199 7.33 2.48 -12.53
C HIS A 199 6.59 1.26 -11.96
N ILE A 200 6.77 0.97 -10.67
CA ILE A 200 6.12 -0.16 -10.04
C ILE A 200 4.93 0.34 -9.25
N ASN A 201 3.80 -0.25 -9.54
CA ASN A 201 2.56 0.04 -8.84
C ASN A 201 2.40 -0.94 -7.67
N SER A 202 2.11 -0.40 -6.50
CA SER A 202 1.61 -1.15 -5.36
C SER A 202 0.09 -1.04 -5.28
N ASN A 203 -0.52 -1.95 -4.55
CA ASN A 203 -1.95 -1.85 -4.29
C ASN A 203 -2.27 -0.69 -3.34
N HIS A 204 -1.40 -0.38 -2.39
CA HIS A 204 -1.60 0.67 -1.40
C HIS A 204 -0.37 1.55 -1.28
N TYR A 205 -0.59 2.84 -1.06
CA TYR A 205 0.45 3.86 -0.86
C TYR A 205 0.21 4.67 0.40
N PHE A 206 -1.01 4.61 0.93
CA PHE A 206 -1.41 5.36 2.11
C PHE A 206 -2.02 4.43 3.14
N TYR A 207 -1.74 4.74 4.39
CA TYR A 207 -2.48 4.21 5.53
C TYR A 207 -2.79 5.35 6.48
N GLN A 208 -4.01 5.41 6.97
CA GLN A 208 -4.44 6.43 7.94
C GLN A 208 -4.69 5.79 9.29
N HIS A 209 -4.08 6.34 10.31
CA HIS A 209 -4.35 6.01 11.71
C HIS A 209 -4.61 7.30 12.49
N GLN A 210 -5.83 7.46 12.96
CA GLN A 210 -6.28 8.72 13.56
C GLN A 210 -6.07 9.92 12.61
N GLU A 211 -5.36 10.97 13.03
CA GLU A 211 -5.04 12.14 12.22
C GLU A 211 -3.75 12.01 11.42
N ILE A 212 -3.06 10.87 11.54
CA ILE A 212 -1.78 10.64 10.88
C ILE A 212 -2.02 9.86 9.58
N ILE A 213 -1.53 10.41 8.48
CA ILE A 213 -1.50 9.75 7.19
C ILE A 213 -0.07 9.30 6.93
N TYR A 214 0.13 8.01 6.78
CA TYR A 214 1.40 7.42 6.39
C TYR A 214 1.45 7.26 4.88
N PHE A 215 2.61 7.57 4.30
CA PHE A 215 2.90 7.36 2.89
C PHE A 215 4.13 6.47 2.73
N PHE A 216 4.06 5.51 1.83
CA PHE A 216 5.12 4.53 1.57
C PHE A 216 5.15 4.12 0.10
N GLU A 217 6.31 3.72 -0.37
CA GLU A 217 6.56 3.31 -1.76
C GLU A 217 7.37 2.01 -1.82
N THR A 218 7.20 1.26 -2.89
CA THR A 218 7.82 -0.07 -3.06
C THR A 218 9.36 -0.06 -3.03
N PHE A 219 10.01 0.97 -3.57
CA PHE A 219 11.48 1.08 -3.59
C PHE A 219 12.00 2.20 -2.69
N ASN A 220 11.32 2.40 -1.57
CA ASN A 220 11.74 3.37 -0.56
C ASN A 220 11.69 2.71 0.83
N ASP A 221 12.80 2.70 1.52
CA ASP A 221 12.90 2.15 2.87
C ASP A 221 12.39 3.13 3.94
N ILE A 222 11.95 4.31 3.52
CA ILE A 222 11.42 5.36 4.40
C ILE A 222 9.90 5.39 4.26
N VAL A 223 9.22 5.26 5.39
CA VAL A 223 7.81 5.60 5.53
C VAL A 223 7.69 7.03 5.99
N TYR A 224 6.90 7.81 5.30
CA TYR A 224 6.64 9.20 5.63
C TYR A 224 5.33 9.34 6.39
N GLU A 225 5.19 10.42 7.15
CA GLU A 225 3.95 10.78 7.83
C GLU A 225 3.56 12.23 7.56
N SER A 226 2.27 12.49 7.63
CA SER A 226 1.68 13.83 7.72
C SER A 226 0.62 13.83 8.80
N ILE A 227 0.68 14.80 9.68
CA ILE A 227 -0.31 15.01 10.75
C ILE A 227 -1.27 16.12 10.30
N GLY A 228 -2.57 15.82 10.28
CA GLY A 228 -3.59 16.79 9.84
C GLY A 228 -3.44 17.30 8.41
N GLY A 229 -2.62 16.63 7.57
CA GLY A 229 -2.35 17.04 6.20
C GLY A 229 -1.32 18.16 6.06
N GLU A 230 -0.57 18.47 7.08
CA GLU A 230 0.55 19.42 7.04
C GLU A 230 1.75 18.84 6.28
N ASP A 231 2.96 19.26 6.63
CA ASP A 231 4.18 18.80 5.96
C ASP A 231 4.35 17.28 5.98
N ILE A 232 4.91 16.75 4.91
CA ILE A 232 5.33 15.35 4.80
C ILE A 232 6.75 15.22 5.35
N LYS A 233 6.93 14.39 6.38
CA LYS A 233 8.23 14.15 7.01
C LYS A 233 8.54 12.65 7.14
N PRO A 234 9.81 12.23 7.14
CA PRO A 234 10.19 10.86 7.43
C PRO A 234 9.73 10.44 8.84
N SER A 235 9.12 9.26 8.96
CA SER A 235 8.60 8.68 10.20
C SER A 235 9.38 7.45 10.62
N PHE A 236 9.46 6.45 9.73
CA PHE A 236 10.15 5.19 9.99
C PHE A 236 11.17 4.90 8.90
N TYR A 237 12.30 4.33 9.30
CA TYR A 237 13.25 3.66 8.42
C TYR A 237 13.13 2.16 8.59
N ILE A 238 13.01 1.42 7.49
CA ILE A 238 12.98 -0.03 7.51
C ILE A 238 14.37 -0.57 7.22
N ASP A 239 14.96 -1.22 8.23
CA ASP A 239 16.28 -1.84 8.12
C ASP A 239 16.13 -3.33 7.84
N PHE A 240 16.46 -3.73 6.62
CA PHE A 240 16.47 -5.12 6.20
C PHE A 240 17.76 -5.88 6.60
N LYS A 241 18.42 -5.44 7.67
CA LYS A 241 19.62 -6.11 8.23
C LYS A 241 20.72 -6.30 7.18
N GLY A 242 21.09 -5.20 6.54
CA GLY A 242 22.12 -5.18 5.51
C GLY A 242 21.67 -5.71 4.15
N LYS A 243 20.36 -5.90 3.96
CA LYS A 243 19.75 -6.27 2.67
C LYS A 243 19.07 -5.09 1.98
N ASN A 244 19.12 -3.88 2.56
CA ASN A 244 18.60 -2.69 1.91
C ASN A 244 19.34 -2.42 0.60
N ILE A 245 18.63 -1.88 -0.39
CA ILE A 245 19.23 -1.50 -1.66
C ILE A 245 20.13 -0.28 -1.44
N PRO A 246 21.45 -0.37 -1.72
CA PRO A 246 22.34 0.78 -1.54
C PRO A 246 22.02 1.89 -2.54
N SER A 247 22.25 3.15 -2.16
CA SER A 247 22.02 4.31 -3.04
C SER A 247 22.75 4.18 -4.37
N ALA A 248 23.97 3.66 -4.37
CA ALA A 248 24.76 3.43 -5.57
C ALA A 248 24.09 2.51 -6.59
N PHE A 249 23.14 1.65 -6.16
CA PHE A 249 22.37 0.84 -7.09
C PHE A 249 21.39 1.69 -7.90
N PHE A 250 20.77 2.70 -7.28
CA PHE A 250 19.84 3.62 -7.92
C PHE A 250 20.55 4.74 -8.73
N GLU A 251 21.84 4.99 -8.48
CA GLU A 251 22.63 5.97 -9.22
C GLU A 251 23.04 5.47 -10.62
N LYS A 252 22.90 4.15 -10.86
CA LYS A 252 23.17 3.58 -12.18
C LYS A 252 22.12 4.02 -13.20
N GLU A 253 22.51 4.14 -14.44
CA GLU A 253 21.59 4.33 -15.54
C GLU A 253 21.02 2.98 -16.01
N TYR A 254 19.70 2.86 -16.03
CA TYR A 254 18.99 1.73 -16.57
C TYR A 254 18.14 2.18 -17.77
N ALA A 255 18.20 1.41 -18.86
CA ALA A 255 17.45 1.75 -20.07
C ALA A 255 15.93 1.74 -19.85
N ASN A 256 15.45 0.86 -18.98
CA ASN A 256 14.04 0.69 -18.63
C ASN A 256 13.90 -0.20 -17.38
N ILE A 257 12.66 -0.41 -16.95
CA ILE A 257 12.33 -1.24 -15.78
C ILE A 257 12.82 -2.69 -15.92
N VAL A 258 12.83 -3.27 -17.12
CA VAL A 258 13.29 -4.65 -17.34
C VAL A 258 14.78 -4.75 -17.08
N ALA A 259 15.59 -3.81 -17.61
CA ALA A 259 17.03 -3.75 -17.36
C ALA A 259 17.33 -3.59 -15.86
N PHE A 260 16.58 -2.76 -15.16
CA PHE A 260 16.69 -2.62 -13.71
C PHE A 260 16.44 -3.96 -12.99
N PHE A 261 15.33 -4.65 -13.29
CA PHE A 261 15.02 -5.92 -12.64
C PHE A 261 16.01 -7.03 -12.98
N MET A 262 16.53 -7.09 -14.20
CA MET A 262 17.59 -8.06 -14.57
C MET A 262 18.85 -7.88 -13.71
N GLU A 263 19.24 -6.66 -13.41
CA GLU A 263 20.37 -6.40 -12.50
C GLU A 263 19.97 -6.66 -11.04
N PHE A 264 18.77 -6.25 -10.64
CA PHE A 264 18.26 -6.45 -9.29
C PHE A 264 18.20 -7.94 -8.90
N GLN A 265 17.74 -8.79 -9.79
CA GLN A 265 17.65 -10.25 -9.57
C GLN A 265 19.00 -10.94 -9.32
N LYS A 266 20.12 -10.31 -9.71
CA LYS A 266 21.47 -10.80 -9.40
C LYS A 266 21.92 -10.47 -7.96
N THR A 267 21.12 -9.71 -7.25
CA THR A 267 21.44 -9.26 -5.88
C THR A 267 20.66 -10.07 -4.84
N SER A 268 21.04 -9.91 -3.58
CA SER A 268 20.29 -10.41 -2.43
C SER A 268 19.65 -9.27 -1.63
N TYR A 269 19.24 -8.20 -2.32
CA TYR A 269 18.57 -7.08 -1.65
C TYR A 269 17.10 -7.40 -1.40
N ALA A 270 16.59 -6.85 -0.30
CA ALA A 270 15.17 -6.79 -0.03
C ALA A 270 14.61 -5.45 -0.50
N TYR A 271 13.34 -5.42 -0.82
CA TYR A 271 12.66 -4.21 -1.23
C TYR A 271 11.18 -4.25 -0.87
N GLY A 272 10.57 -3.10 -0.89
CA GLY A 272 9.16 -2.95 -0.67
C GLY A 272 8.82 -2.72 0.80
N VAL A 273 8.28 -1.54 1.06
CA VAL A 273 7.39 -1.32 2.18
C VAL A 273 6.01 -1.25 1.58
N ILE A 274 5.28 -2.35 1.64
CA ILE A 274 3.95 -2.50 1.06
C ILE A 274 2.98 -3.00 2.12
N ASN A 275 1.70 -2.73 1.94
CA ASN A 275 0.66 -3.11 2.90
C ASN A 275 0.97 -2.63 4.33
N PHE A 276 1.58 -1.43 4.43
CA PHE A 276 1.95 -0.85 5.71
C PHE A 276 0.71 -0.40 6.48
N ALA A 277 0.63 -0.80 7.74
CA ALA A 277 -0.45 -0.43 8.63
C ALA A 277 0.04 -0.24 10.08
N VAL A 278 -0.53 0.73 10.76
CA VAL A 278 -0.24 1.08 12.15
C VAL A 278 -1.49 0.89 12.99
N TYR A 279 -1.37 0.14 14.07
CA TYR A 279 -2.42 -0.10 15.07
C TYR A 279 -1.96 0.43 16.43
N ASP A 280 -2.80 0.38 17.44
CA ASP A 280 -2.45 0.94 18.75
C ASP A 280 -1.16 0.32 19.32
N ARG A 281 -1.05 -1.01 19.35
CA ARG A 281 0.14 -1.72 19.83
C ARG A 281 1.10 -2.13 18.71
N PHE A 282 0.60 -2.54 17.56
CA PHE A 282 1.39 -3.13 16.50
C PHE A 282 1.54 -2.21 15.29
N LEU A 283 2.55 -2.48 14.51
CA LEU A 283 2.73 -2.01 13.16
C LEU A 283 3.08 -3.21 12.30
N MET A 284 2.54 -3.28 11.10
CA MET A 284 2.87 -4.36 10.17
C MET A 284 3.13 -3.82 8.77
N PHE A 285 3.91 -4.55 8.02
CA PHE A 285 4.14 -4.30 6.58
C PHE A 285 4.65 -5.58 5.91
N SER A 286 4.47 -5.63 4.59
CA SER A 286 5.05 -6.69 3.77
C SER A 286 6.25 -6.16 2.99
N SER A 287 7.18 -7.05 2.67
CA SER A 287 8.37 -6.76 1.87
C SER A 287 8.72 -7.96 0.99
N PHE A 288 9.46 -7.73 -0.09
CA PHE A 288 9.99 -8.79 -0.94
C PHE A 288 11.45 -9.08 -0.60
N TYR A 289 11.77 -10.35 -0.51
CA TYR A 289 13.14 -10.86 -0.48
C TYR A 289 13.28 -12.01 -1.48
N GLN A 290 14.13 -11.83 -2.47
CA GLN A 290 14.19 -12.71 -3.64
C GLN A 290 12.81 -12.75 -4.34
N THR A 291 12.17 -13.91 -4.44
CA THR A 291 10.83 -14.08 -5.05
C THR A 291 9.70 -14.17 -4.02
N ASN A 292 10.03 -14.14 -2.74
CA ASN A 292 9.06 -14.37 -1.66
C ASN A 292 8.65 -13.09 -0.97
N MET A 293 7.37 -12.98 -0.67
CA MET A 293 6.86 -11.94 0.20
C MET A 293 7.00 -12.35 1.66
N LYS A 294 7.43 -11.43 2.50
CA LYS A 294 7.60 -11.58 3.94
C LYS A 294 6.69 -10.60 4.67
N LEU A 295 6.13 -11.02 5.79
CA LEU A 295 5.32 -10.18 6.67
C LEU A 295 6.13 -9.81 7.91
N THR A 296 6.29 -8.53 8.18
CA THR A 296 6.93 -8.05 9.42
C THR A 296 5.88 -7.45 10.35
N VAL A 297 5.88 -7.87 11.60
CA VAL A 297 5.07 -7.31 12.69
C VAL A 297 6.02 -6.71 13.72
N PHE A 298 5.83 -5.44 14.03
CA PHE A 298 6.58 -4.71 15.05
C PHE A 298 5.67 -4.41 16.26
N ASP A 299 6.06 -4.88 17.43
CA ASP A 299 5.40 -4.55 18.70
C ASP A 299 5.96 -3.22 19.23
N LYS A 300 5.14 -2.19 19.23
CA LYS A 300 5.53 -0.83 19.69
C LYS A 300 5.80 -0.77 21.19
N LYS A 301 5.17 -1.64 21.98
CA LYS A 301 5.34 -1.70 23.42
C LYS A 301 6.69 -2.33 23.78
N ASP A 302 6.97 -3.49 23.21
CA ASP A 302 8.19 -4.25 23.50
C ASP A 302 9.37 -3.85 22.62
N LYS A 303 9.10 -3.04 21.55
CA LYS A 303 10.09 -2.58 20.55
C LYS A 303 10.81 -3.73 19.86
N ILE A 304 10.06 -4.81 19.60
CA ILE A 304 10.57 -6.01 18.94
C ILE A 304 9.82 -6.21 17.62
N SER A 305 10.57 -6.47 16.55
CA SER A 305 10.03 -6.90 15.28
C SER A 305 10.23 -8.39 15.06
N LYS A 306 9.27 -9.03 14.42
CA LYS A 306 9.36 -10.39 13.92
C LYS A 306 8.95 -10.42 12.45
N THR A 307 9.71 -11.14 11.65
CA THR A 307 9.44 -11.31 10.22
C THR A 307 9.10 -12.78 9.94
N PHE A 308 8.03 -12.99 9.18
CA PHE A 308 7.43 -14.28 8.89
C PHE A 308 7.45 -14.58 7.39
N ALA A 309 7.68 -15.84 7.06
CA ALA A 309 7.66 -16.34 5.69
C ALA A 309 6.26 -16.74 5.22
N SER A 310 5.41 -17.14 6.14
CA SER A 310 4.06 -17.61 5.90
C SER A 310 3.13 -17.22 7.04
N VAL A 311 1.84 -17.19 6.75
CA VAL A 311 0.78 -17.01 7.73
C VAL A 311 -0.07 -18.27 7.73
N ILE A 312 -0.22 -18.87 8.91
CA ILE A 312 -0.99 -20.09 9.10
C ILE A 312 -2.32 -19.75 9.77
N ASP A 313 -3.37 -20.12 9.13
CA ASP A 313 -4.72 -20.04 9.69
C ASP A 313 -4.98 -21.26 10.59
N ASP A 314 -4.91 -21.04 11.86
CA ASP A 314 -5.23 -22.02 12.90
C ASP A 314 -6.63 -21.79 13.51
N ILE A 315 -7.44 -20.91 12.91
CA ILE A 315 -8.75 -20.48 13.43
C ILE A 315 -9.91 -20.96 12.55
N TYR A 316 -9.85 -20.70 11.24
CA TYR A 316 -10.98 -20.97 10.33
C TYR A 316 -10.85 -22.33 9.65
N PHE A 317 -9.64 -22.65 9.18
CA PHE A 317 -9.32 -23.79 8.32
C PHE A 317 -8.30 -24.77 8.92
N ASN A 318 -7.88 -24.60 10.20
CA ASN A 318 -7.01 -25.53 10.91
C ASN A 318 -5.70 -25.86 10.17
N GLY A 319 -4.98 -24.87 9.66
CA GLY A 319 -3.67 -25.04 9.03
C GLY A 319 -3.58 -24.62 7.58
N LEU A 320 -4.57 -23.92 7.03
CA LEU A 320 -4.44 -23.30 5.71
C LEU A 320 -3.35 -22.24 5.73
N THR A 321 -2.43 -22.30 4.78
CA THR A 321 -1.46 -21.23 4.58
C THR A 321 -2.12 -20.11 3.79
N ILE A 322 -2.25 -18.94 4.42
CA ILE A 322 -2.73 -17.72 3.76
C ILE A 322 -1.54 -17.01 3.11
N PRO A 323 -1.60 -16.69 1.81
CA PRO A 323 -0.55 -15.93 1.16
C PRO A 323 -0.37 -14.55 1.84
N VAL A 324 0.88 -14.15 2.08
CA VAL A 324 1.19 -12.83 2.68
C VAL A 324 0.63 -11.68 1.83
N SER A 325 0.49 -11.86 0.52
CA SER A 325 -0.13 -10.91 -0.40
C SER A 325 -1.57 -10.55 -0.04
N GLU A 326 -2.30 -11.46 0.59
CA GLU A 326 -3.71 -11.26 0.95
C GLU A 326 -3.88 -10.35 2.18
N PHE A 327 -2.80 -10.11 2.93
CA PHE A 327 -2.79 -9.16 4.06
C PHE A 327 -2.62 -7.71 3.58
N ASN A 328 -3.48 -7.26 2.69
CA ASN A 328 -3.37 -5.96 2.05
C ASN A 328 -4.56 -5.01 2.33
N TYR A 329 -5.60 -5.46 3.03
CA TYR A 329 -6.75 -4.63 3.34
C TYR A 329 -6.85 -4.37 4.83
N HIS A 330 -6.52 -3.15 5.23
CA HIS A 330 -6.47 -2.69 6.61
C HIS A 330 -7.45 -1.56 6.84
N ALA A 331 -8.20 -1.64 7.92
CA ALA A 331 -9.14 -0.60 8.29
C ALA A 331 -9.18 -0.43 9.81
N LEU A 332 -8.80 0.74 10.30
CA LEU A 332 -8.72 1.06 11.74
C LEU A 332 -7.89 0.00 12.50
N LYS A 333 -8.55 -0.90 13.24
CA LYS A 333 -7.92 -2.02 13.96
C LYS A 333 -8.13 -3.37 13.29
N ARG A 334 -8.82 -3.41 12.14
CA ARG A 334 -9.31 -4.57 11.46
C ARG A 334 -8.45 -4.94 10.26
N ILE A 335 -8.28 -6.23 10.03
CA ILE A 335 -7.71 -6.78 8.81
C ILE A 335 -8.82 -7.56 8.12
N ILE A 336 -8.95 -7.39 6.81
CA ILE A 336 -9.87 -8.13 5.96
C ILE A 336 -9.04 -8.90 4.95
N VAL A 337 -9.15 -10.23 4.98
CA VAL A 337 -8.46 -11.14 4.05
C VAL A 337 -9.48 -11.81 3.17
N PRO A 338 -9.53 -11.49 1.87
CA PRO A 338 -10.37 -12.23 0.94
C PRO A 338 -9.76 -13.59 0.66
N LEU A 339 -10.59 -14.64 0.66
CA LEU A 339 -10.21 -15.96 0.20
C LEU A 339 -11.06 -16.33 -1.02
N ASP A 340 -10.40 -16.71 -2.10
CA ASP A 340 -11.06 -17.18 -3.30
C ASP A 340 -11.90 -18.44 -2.98
N ALA A 341 -13.13 -18.48 -3.47
CA ALA A 341 -14.03 -19.59 -3.26
C ALA A 341 -13.50 -20.88 -3.88
N PHE A 342 -12.78 -20.79 -5.01
CA PHE A 342 -12.10 -21.93 -5.63
C PHE A 342 -11.06 -22.51 -4.66
N ASP A 343 -10.19 -21.70 -4.09
CA ASP A 343 -9.14 -22.16 -3.15
C ASP A 343 -9.75 -22.83 -1.91
N VAL A 344 -10.84 -22.29 -1.39
CA VAL A 344 -11.59 -22.85 -0.27
C VAL A 344 -12.18 -24.24 -0.64
N THR A 345 -12.73 -24.38 -1.84
CA THR A 345 -13.31 -25.66 -2.30
C THR A 345 -12.26 -26.70 -2.57
N GLU A 346 -11.09 -26.33 -3.13
CA GLU A 346 -9.94 -27.21 -3.31
C GLU A 346 -9.39 -27.68 -1.95
N TRP A 347 -9.13 -26.75 -1.03
CA TRP A 347 -8.62 -27.07 0.30
C TRP A 347 -9.55 -28.07 1.03
N ARG A 348 -10.87 -27.89 0.94
CA ARG A 348 -11.89 -28.72 1.59
C ARG A 348 -11.89 -30.17 1.13
N LYS A 349 -11.35 -30.50 -0.05
CA LYS A 349 -11.32 -31.87 -0.55
C LYS A 349 -10.48 -32.78 0.33
N GLU A 350 -9.44 -32.26 0.97
CA GLU A 350 -8.48 -33.02 1.76
C GLU A 350 -8.51 -32.66 3.27
N HIS A 351 -9.20 -31.59 3.64
CA HIS A 351 -9.15 -31.03 4.99
C HIS A 351 -10.55 -30.77 5.56
N GLN A 352 -10.60 -30.51 6.87
CA GLN A 352 -11.84 -30.17 7.57
C GLN A 352 -11.71 -28.77 8.23
N PRO A 353 -12.66 -27.86 7.99
CA PRO A 353 -12.65 -26.56 8.64
C PRO A 353 -12.96 -26.67 10.14
N ALA A 354 -12.63 -25.60 10.89
CA ALA A 354 -13.02 -25.49 12.27
C ALA A 354 -14.55 -25.60 12.42
N MET A 355 -15.01 -26.23 13.49
CA MET A 355 -16.42 -26.60 13.68
C MET A 355 -17.36 -25.38 13.56
N GLN A 356 -16.95 -24.24 14.09
CA GLN A 356 -17.73 -22.99 14.08
C GLN A 356 -17.95 -22.39 12.69
N PHE A 357 -17.10 -22.72 11.70
CA PHE A 357 -17.19 -22.22 10.32
C PHE A 357 -17.59 -23.31 9.31
N LYS A 358 -17.80 -24.53 9.80
CA LYS A 358 -18.01 -25.72 8.98
C LYS A 358 -19.17 -25.58 7.99
N ASP A 359 -20.30 -25.06 8.45
CA ASP A 359 -21.48 -24.95 7.61
C ASP A 359 -21.27 -23.94 6.47
N MET A 360 -20.63 -22.79 6.75
CA MET A 360 -20.33 -21.77 5.75
C MET A 360 -19.32 -22.30 4.72
N VAL A 361 -18.22 -22.93 5.17
CA VAL A 361 -17.22 -23.49 4.27
C VAL A 361 -17.80 -24.61 3.42
N ASN A 362 -18.63 -25.48 3.99
CA ASN A 362 -19.28 -26.56 3.24
C ASN A 362 -20.32 -26.06 2.24
N ALA A 363 -20.99 -24.94 2.51
CA ALA A 363 -21.94 -24.32 1.61
C ALA A 363 -21.29 -23.45 0.52
N THR A 364 -19.96 -23.26 0.56
CA THR A 364 -19.22 -22.51 -0.47
C THR A 364 -19.07 -23.37 -1.73
N LYS A 365 -19.34 -22.76 -2.88
CA LYS A 365 -19.16 -23.36 -4.20
C LYS A 365 -18.03 -22.65 -4.92
N GLU A 366 -17.44 -23.32 -5.90
CA GLU A 366 -16.31 -22.82 -6.67
C GLU A 366 -16.59 -21.50 -7.39
N GLU A 367 -17.84 -21.30 -7.84
CA GLU A 367 -18.30 -20.09 -8.53
C GLU A 367 -18.79 -18.97 -7.60
N ASP A 368 -18.75 -19.16 -6.29
CA ASP A 368 -19.19 -18.13 -5.33
C ASP A 368 -18.21 -16.95 -5.30
N ASN A 369 -18.70 -15.80 -4.84
CA ASN A 369 -17.85 -14.68 -4.51
C ASN A 369 -16.89 -15.04 -3.36
N PRO A 370 -15.73 -14.35 -3.22
CA PRO A 370 -14.78 -14.64 -2.16
C PRO A 370 -15.38 -14.60 -0.76
N LEU A 371 -14.89 -15.46 0.12
CA LEU A 371 -15.11 -15.35 1.56
C LEU A 371 -14.23 -14.22 2.12
N LEU A 372 -14.73 -13.47 3.08
CA LEU A 372 -13.94 -12.49 3.80
C LEU A 372 -13.62 -13.00 5.21
N LEU A 373 -12.35 -13.20 5.51
CA LEU A 373 -11.86 -13.39 6.87
C LEU A 373 -11.61 -12.02 7.49
N ILE A 374 -12.16 -11.79 8.67
CA ILE A 374 -12.07 -10.51 9.36
C ILE A 374 -11.59 -10.75 10.77
N PHE A 375 -10.57 -10.04 11.20
CA PHE A 375 -10.01 -10.14 12.54
C PHE A 375 -9.33 -8.82 12.95
N ASP A 376 -9.17 -8.64 14.25
CA ASP A 376 -8.53 -7.48 14.86
C ASP A 376 -7.17 -7.88 15.45
N PHE A 377 -6.20 -6.95 15.53
CA PHE A 377 -5.02 -7.19 16.35
C PHE A 377 -5.38 -7.27 17.83
N LYS A 378 -4.72 -8.17 18.55
CA LYS A 378 -4.76 -8.23 20.02
C LYS A 378 -4.29 -6.90 20.63
N GLN A 379 -4.92 -6.49 21.71
CA GLN A 379 -4.58 -5.27 22.43
C GLN A 379 -3.39 -5.43 23.37
#